data_d26b323ab96b417e23806fe0fedf194c
#
_entry.id   d26b323ab96b417e23806fe0fedf194c
#
_cell.length_a   1.000
_cell.length_b   1.000
_cell.length_c   1.000
_cell.angle_alpha   90.00
_cell.angle_beta   90.00
_cell.angle_gamma   90.00
#
_symmetry.space_group_name_H-M   'P 1'
#
loop_
_entity.id
_entity.type
_entity.pdbx_description
1 polymer ?
#
loop_
_entity_poly.entity_id
_entity_poly.type
_entity_poly.pdbx_seq_one_letter_code
_entity_poly.pdbx_strand_id
1 'polypeptide(L)'
;EMCIRDRSIVEQATRVGMPYVNQRWLGGMLTNFQTISKRIARLKELEAMDFDKVSGSGLTKKELLMLSREKDKLEKDLGGIRDMPKVPQAVWVVDTKKEHLAIDEARKLKIPVVAILDTNCDPDEVDYAIPGNDDAIRSVSLLTRIIADAAAEGLMARSAGKSGEQPAEAEPMPDWERELLEGDGAKTCLLYTSPSPRDV
;
A
#
# COMPACT_ATOMS: atom_id res chain seq x y z
N GLU A 1 -7.20 4.61 -24.28
CA GLU A 1 -8.48 3.90 -24.06
C GLU A 1 -8.24 2.76 -23.09
N MET A 2 -8.95 2.78 -21.96
CA MET A 2 -8.91 1.73 -20.96
C MET A 2 -9.47 0.44 -21.58
N CYS A 3 -8.75 -0.67 -21.48
CA CYS A 3 -9.25 -1.96 -21.96
C CYS A 3 -10.54 -2.31 -21.20
N ILE A 4 -11.51 -2.89 -21.86
CA ILE A 4 -12.81 -3.24 -21.22
C ILE A 4 -12.59 -4.25 -20.07
N ARG A 5 -11.55 -5.09 -20.13
CA ARG A 5 -11.12 -5.99 -19.06
C ARG A 5 -10.67 -5.23 -17.82
N ASP A 6 -9.93 -4.14 -18.01
CA ASP A 6 -9.38 -3.31 -16.91
C ASP A 6 -10.49 -2.64 -16.11
N ARG A 7 -11.61 -2.30 -16.77
CA ARG A 7 -12.78 -1.71 -16.12
C ARG A 7 -13.35 -2.60 -15.01
N SER A 8 -13.45 -3.89 -15.26
CA SER A 8 -13.95 -4.86 -14.27
C SER A 8 -13.03 -4.93 -13.06
N ILE A 9 -11.71 -4.88 -13.27
CA ILE A 9 -10.72 -4.91 -12.19
C ILE A 9 -10.84 -3.64 -11.33
N VAL A 10 -10.87 -2.47 -11.98
CA VAL A 10 -11.00 -1.17 -11.29
C VAL A 10 -12.28 -1.12 -10.44
N GLU A 11 -13.41 -1.55 -11.02
CA GLU A 11 -14.70 -1.56 -10.32
C GLU A 11 -14.67 -2.45 -9.07
N GLN A 12 -14.18 -3.67 -9.18
CA GLN A 12 -14.13 -4.60 -8.06
C GLN A 12 -13.09 -4.19 -7.00
N ALA A 13 -11.92 -3.73 -7.42
CA ALA A 13 -10.89 -3.25 -6.51
C ALA A 13 -11.35 -2.01 -5.73
N THR A 14 -12.00 -1.06 -6.41
CA THR A 14 -12.58 0.14 -5.76
C THR A 14 -13.69 -0.23 -4.79
N ARG A 15 -14.54 -1.20 -5.11
CA ARG A 15 -15.61 -1.71 -4.24
C ARG A 15 -15.07 -2.22 -2.90
N VAL A 16 -13.93 -2.87 -2.93
CA VAL A 16 -13.31 -3.47 -1.72
C VAL A 16 -12.25 -2.56 -1.09
N GLY A 17 -11.92 -1.43 -1.73
CA GLY A 17 -10.88 -0.52 -1.25
C GLY A 17 -9.46 -1.08 -1.40
N MET A 18 -9.25 -1.99 -2.36
CA MET A 18 -7.94 -2.57 -2.65
C MET A 18 -7.19 -1.75 -3.70
N PRO A 19 -5.86 -1.63 -3.58
CA PRO A 19 -5.04 -1.00 -4.60
C PRO A 19 -5.03 -1.83 -5.89
N TYR A 20 -4.94 -1.14 -7.02
CA TYR A 20 -4.93 -1.76 -8.34
C TYR A 20 -4.02 -1.01 -9.31
N VAL A 21 -3.59 -1.71 -10.37
CA VAL A 21 -2.86 -1.14 -11.50
C VAL A 21 -3.56 -1.57 -12.77
N ASN A 22 -4.10 -0.61 -13.52
CA ASN A 22 -4.92 -0.84 -14.71
C ASN A 22 -4.28 -0.32 -16.00
N GLN A 23 -3.13 0.31 -15.92
CA GLN A 23 -2.44 0.84 -17.09
C GLN A 23 -1.17 0.01 -17.36
N ARG A 24 -0.05 0.50 -16.95
CA ARG A 24 1.23 -0.16 -17.16
C ARG A 24 1.91 -0.43 -15.82
N TRP A 25 2.36 -1.66 -15.63
CA TRP A 25 3.24 -1.96 -14.52
C TRP A 25 4.58 -1.25 -14.70
N LEU A 26 4.95 -0.42 -13.76
CA LEU A 26 6.25 0.24 -13.76
C LEU A 26 7.27 -0.65 -13.04
N GLY A 27 8.43 -0.89 -13.68
CA GLY A 27 9.49 -1.66 -13.04
C GLY A 27 9.89 -1.05 -11.69
N GLY A 28 9.94 -1.89 -10.66
CA GLY A 28 10.26 -1.46 -9.30
C GLY A 28 9.06 -1.04 -8.45
N MET A 29 7.81 -1.28 -8.88
CA MET A 29 6.63 -0.92 -8.09
C MET A 29 6.59 -1.60 -6.72
N LEU A 30 7.06 -2.83 -6.63
CA LEU A 30 7.15 -3.57 -5.37
C LEU A 30 8.57 -3.54 -4.81
N THR A 31 9.57 -3.82 -5.62
CA THR A 31 10.99 -3.94 -5.20
C THR A 31 11.60 -2.60 -4.80
N ASN A 32 11.16 -1.49 -5.40
CA ASN A 32 11.62 -0.13 -5.06
C ASN A 32 10.46 0.75 -4.59
N PHE A 33 9.70 0.26 -3.63
CA PHE A 33 8.51 0.92 -3.11
C PHE A 33 8.79 2.31 -2.54
N GLN A 34 9.98 2.55 -1.99
CA GLN A 34 10.36 3.88 -1.49
C GLN A 34 10.34 4.95 -2.59
N THR A 35 10.82 4.63 -3.79
CA THR A 35 10.80 5.56 -4.92
C THR A 35 9.38 5.80 -5.40
N ILE A 36 8.56 4.76 -5.43
CA ILE A 36 7.14 4.86 -5.79
C ILE A 36 6.39 5.71 -4.77
N SER A 37 6.61 5.52 -3.46
CA SER A 37 6.03 6.36 -2.41
C SER A 37 6.36 7.85 -2.57
N LYS A 38 7.60 8.19 -2.96
CA LYS A 38 7.97 9.58 -3.26
C LYS A 38 7.21 10.15 -4.45
N ARG A 39 6.97 9.34 -5.49
CA ARG A 39 6.16 9.75 -6.64
C ARG A 39 4.68 9.90 -6.30
N ILE A 40 4.15 9.02 -5.43
CA ILE A 40 2.79 9.15 -4.89
C ILE A 40 2.66 10.43 -4.04
N ALA A 41 3.65 10.75 -3.22
CA ALA A 41 3.68 12.02 -2.47
C ALA A 41 3.67 13.23 -3.43
N ARG A 42 4.47 13.17 -4.50
CA ARG A 42 4.46 14.20 -5.55
C ARG A 42 3.11 14.33 -6.25
N LEU A 43 2.41 13.23 -6.51
CA LEU A 43 1.05 13.26 -7.05
C LEU A 43 0.10 14.00 -6.10
N LYS A 44 0.14 13.69 -4.81
CA LYS A 44 -0.70 14.34 -3.79
C LYS A 44 -0.38 15.84 -3.66
N GLU A 45 0.87 16.25 -3.80
CA GLU A 45 1.26 17.66 -3.87
C GLU A 45 0.64 18.37 -5.07
N LEU A 46 0.72 17.73 -6.25
CA LEU A 46 0.15 18.29 -7.48
C LEU A 46 -1.39 18.34 -7.43
N GLU A 47 -2.04 17.38 -6.78
CA GLU A 47 -3.49 17.41 -6.55
C GLU A 47 -3.93 18.55 -5.64
N ALA A 48 -3.11 18.92 -4.67
CA ALA A 48 -3.39 20.03 -3.75
C ALA A 48 -3.18 21.41 -4.40
N MET A 49 -2.54 21.48 -5.59
CA MET A 49 -2.32 22.74 -6.30
C MET A 49 -3.55 23.14 -7.10
N ASP A 50 -3.99 24.39 -6.92
CA ASP A 50 -5.05 25.00 -7.74
C ASP A 50 -4.48 25.46 -9.08
N PHE A 51 -4.71 24.71 -10.14
CA PHE A 51 -4.25 25.05 -11.51
C PHE A 51 -5.04 26.19 -12.17
N ASP A 52 -6.22 26.51 -11.65
CA ASP A 52 -7.08 27.58 -12.19
C ASP A 52 -6.68 29.00 -11.72
N LYS A 53 -5.95 29.11 -10.63
CA LYS A 53 -5.53 30.40 -10.05
C LYS A 53 -4.14 30.81 -10.53
N VAL A 54 -4.07 31.33 -11.75
CA VAL A 54 -2.82 31.89 -12.31
C VAL A 54 -2.30 33.11 -11.51
N SER A 55 -3.21 33.88 -10.92
CA SER A 55 -2.89 35.19 -10.31
C SER A 55 -2.23 35.13 -8.91
N GLY A 56 -2.07 33.95 -8.31
CA GLY A 56 -1.53 33.85 -6.95
C GLY A 56 -0.31 32.94 -6.79
N SER A 57 0.01 32.12 -7.79
CA SER A 57 1.05 31.08 -7.68
C SER A 57 2.46 31.56 -8.09
N GLY A 58 2.58 32.73 -8.73
CA GLY A 58 3.86 33.20 -9.27
C GLY A 58 4.39 32.38 -10.47
N LEU A 59 3.65 31.37 -10.91
CA LEU A 59 4.03 30.48 -12.01
C LEU A 59 3.50 31.02 -13.35
N THR A 60 4.25 30.76 -14.41
CA THR A 60 3.82 31.10 -15.77
C THR A 60 2.76 30.10 -16.26
N LYS A 61 1.92 30.50 -17.21
CA LYS A 61 0.92 29.62 -17.85
C LYS A 61 1.54 28.34 -18.45
N LYS A 62 2.78 28.45 -18.95
CA LYS A 62 3.53 27.30 -19.49
C LYS A 62 3.90 26.30 -18.41
N GLU A 63 4.37 26.78 -17.26
CA GLU A 63 4.74 25.95 -16.12
C GLU A 63 3.52 25.26 -15.54
N LEU A 64 2.40 25.94 -15.38
CA LEU A 64 1.13 25.35 -14.95
C LEU A 64 0.67 24.23 -15.88
N LEU A 65 0.78 24.45 -17.20
CA LEU A 65 0.45 23.41 -18.17
C LEU A 65 1.39 22.19 -18.09
N MET A 66 2.66 22.39 -17.81
CA MET A 66 3.61 21.30 -17.64
C MET A 66 3.31 20.49 -16.36
N LEU A 67 3.00 21.18 -15.26
CA LEU A 67 2.62 20.52 -14.00
C LEU A 67 1.27 19.77 -14.13
N SER A 68 0.30 20.33 -14.83
CA SER A 68 -0.95 19.64 -15.13
C SER A 68 -0.72 18.34 -15.91
N ARG A 69 0.11 18.38 -16.95
CA ARG A 69 0.48 17.16 -17.72
C ARG A 69 1.25 16.14 -16.89
N GLU A 70 2.10 16.60 -15.97
CA GLU A 70 2.81 15.74 -15.01
C GLU A 70 1.81 15.06 -14.09
N LYS A 71 0.84 15.81 -13.53
CA LYS A 71 -0.25 15.28 -12.71
C LYS A 71 -1.04 14.21 -13.45
N ASP A 72 -1.54 14.52 -14.66
CA ASP A 72 -2.34 13.59 -15.45
C ASP A 72 -1.59 12.28 -15.74
N LYS A 73 -0.28 12.37 -16.00
CA LYS A 73 0.56 11.20 -16.21
C LYS A 73 0.72 10.37 -14.95
N LEU A 74 1.01 11.01 -13.82
CA LEU A 74 1.18 10.32 -12.53
C LEU A 74 -0.14 9.71 -12.05
N GLU A 75 -1.25 10.40 -12.22
CA GLU A 75 -2.59 9.90 -11.89
C GLU A 75 -2.95 8.67 -12.71
N LYS A 76 -2.63 8.69 -13.99
CA LYS A 76 -2.84 7.55 -14.88
C LYS A 76 -2.02 6.32 -14.47
N ASP A 77 -0.76 6.52 -14.11
CA ASP A 77 0.17 5.41 -13.83
C ASP A 77 0.08 4.92 -12.37
N LEU A 78 -0.22 5.80 -11.41
CA LEU A 78 -0.14 5.52 -9.97
C LEU A 78 -1.46 5.75 -9.22
N GLY A 79 -2.51 6.23 -9.89
CA GLY A 79 -3.79 6.58 -9.24
C GLY A 79 -4.39 5.45 -8.43
N GLY A 80 -4.33 4.22 -8.94
CA GLY A 80 -4.91 3.04 -8.27
C GLY A 80 -4.13 2.56 -7.05
N ILE A 81 -2.88 2.98 -6.87
CA ILE A 81 -2.04 2.62 -5.70
C ILE A 81 -1.80 3.80 -4.75
N ARG A 82 -2.51 4.91 -4.95
CA ARG A 82 -2.33 6.17 -4.20
C ARG A 82 -2.42 6.00 -2.69
N ASP A 83 -3.30 5.14 -2.22
CA ASP A 83 -3.56 4.95 -0.79
C ASP A 83 -2.89 3.71 -0.21
N MET A 84 -1.98 3.09 -0.96
CA MET A 84 -1.24 1.92 -0.51
C MET A 84 -0.09 2.32 0.43
N PRO A 85 -0.16 1.96 1.75
CA PRO A 85 0.84 2.39 2.74
C PRO A 85 2.12 1.55 2.71
N LYS A 86 2.04 0.31 2.24
CA LYS A 86 3.13 -0.67 2.23
C LYS A 86 2.96 -1.68 1.11
N VAL A 87 4.00 -2.45 0.85
CA VAL A 87 4.00 -3.56 -0.10
C VAL A 87 2.88 -4.55 0.24
N PRO A 88 2.10 -5.04 -0.75
CA PRO A 88 0.99 -5.96 -0.52
C PRO A 88 1.47 -7.34 -0.06
N GLN A 89 0.59 -8.09 0.60
CA GLN A 89 0.86 -9.44 1.08
C GLN A 89 0.52 -10.53 0.05
N ALA A 90 -0.26 -10.19 -0.97
CA ALA A 90 -0.57 -11.05 -2.10
C ALA A 90 -0.83 -10.18 -3.33
N VAL A 91 -0.64 -10.74 -4.52
CA VAL A 91 -0.87 -10.06 -5.80
C VAL A 91 -1.82 -10.90 -6.65
N TRP A 92 -2.85 -10.26 -7.21
CA TRP A 92 -3.75 -10.84 -8.19
C TRP A 92 -3.35 -10.39 -9.60
N VAL A 93 -3.08 -11.32 -10.49
CA VAL A 93 -2.66 -11.06 -11.87
C VAL A 93 -3.66 -11.72 -12.84
N VAL A 94 -4.11 -10.97 -13.82
CA VAL A 94 -5.07 -11.46 -14.82
C VAL A 94 -4.38 -12.07 -16.02
N ASP A 95 -3.31 -11.43 -16.51
CA ASP A 95 -2.55 -11.88 -17.69
C ASP A 95 -1.06 -11.98 -17.31
N THR A 96 -0.61 -13.21 -17.06
CA THR A 96 0.75 -13.45 -16.59
C THR A 96 1.79 -13.13 -17.66
N LYS A 97 1.45 -13.30 -18.92
CA LYS A 97 2.38 -13.08 -20.03
C LYS A 97 2.65 -11.58 -20.29
N LYS A 98 1.63 -10.74 -20.12
CA LYS A 98 1.81 -9.29 -20.24
C LYS A 98 2.44 -8.68 -19.01
N GLU A 99 2.04 -9.15 -17.84
CA GLU A 99 2.44 -8.60 -16.54
C GLU A 99 3.59 -9.41 -15.88
N HIS A 100 4.47 -10.03 -16.70
CA HIS A 100 5.63 -10.80 -16.21
C HIS A 100 6.51 -10.01 -15.24
N LEU A 101 6.63 -8.67 -15.43
CA LEU A 101 7.39 -7.82 -14.50
C LEU A 101 6.80 -7.80 -13.09
N ALA A 102 5.48 -7.83 -12.96
CA ALA A 102 4.81 -7.89 -11.66
C ALA A 102 5.09 -9.21 -10.95
N ILE A 103 5.06 -10.32 -11.70
CA ILE A 103 5.34 -11.67 -11.20
C ILE A 103 6.79 -11.78 -10.75
N ASP A 104 7.75 -11.31 -11.57
CA ASP A 104 9.16 -11.32 -11.22
C ASP A 104 9.47 -10.53 -9.95
N GLU A 105 8.84 -9.37 -9.77
CA GLU A 105 9.00 -8.57 -8.57
C GLU A 105 8.35 -9.24 -7.34
N ALA A 106 7.16 -9.80 -7.47
CA ALA A 106 6.48 -10.52 -6.40
C ALA A 106 7.31 -11.73 -5.95
N ARG A 107 7.85 -12.53 -6.88
CA ARG A 107 8.74 -13.68 -6.58
C ARG A 107 10.01 -13.25 -5.84
N LYS A 108 10.66 -12.15 -6.26
CA LYS A 108 11.84 -11.60 -5.55
C LYS A 108 11.54 -11.23 -4.10
N LEU A 109 10.34 -10.75 -3.82
CA LEU A 109 9.89 -10.37 -2.49
C LEU A 109 9.20 -11.52 -1.73
N LYS A 110 9.07 -12.69 -2.35
CA LYS A 110 8.35 -13.86 -1.80
C LYS A 110 6.89 -13.54 -1.46
N ILE A 111 6.26 -12.75 -2.30
CA ILE A 111 4.84 -12.41 -2.19
C ILE A 111 4.06 -13.44 -3.01
N PRO A 112 3.06 -14.13 -2.44
CA PRO A 112 2.26 -15.09 -3.17
C PRO A 112 1.51 -14.44 -4.32
N VAL A 113 1.57 -15.08 -5.49
CA VAL A 113 0.91 -14.65 -6.72
C VAL A 113 -0.27 -15.57 -6.99
N VAL A 114 -1.44 -14.97 -7.11
CA VAL A 114 -2.66 -15.63 -7.58
C VAL A 114 -2.91 -15.15 -9.00
N ALA A 115 -3.07 -16.05 -9.98
CA ALA A 115 -3.26 -15.61 -11.36
C ALA A 115 -4.23 -16.49 -12.16
N ILE A 116 -4.83 -15.88 -13.18
CA ILE A 116 -5.55 -16.63 -14.22
C ILE A 116 -4.49 -17.19 -15.18
N LEU A 117 -4.60 -18.49 -15.46
CA LEU A 117 -3.74 -19.15 -16.44
C LEU A 117 -4.57 -19.64 -17.63
N ASP A 118 -4.24 -19.13 -18.79
CA ASP A 118 -4.70 -19.65 -20.08
C ASP A 118 -3.65 -20.61 -20.66
N THR A 119 -3.92 -21.17 -21.81
CA THR A 119 -3.08 -22.18 -22.50
C THR A 119 -1.68 -21.70 -22.88
N ASN A 120 -1.45 -20.39 -22.93
CA ASN A 120 -0.19 -19.74 -23.29
C ASN A 120 0.69 -19.36 -22.08
N CYS A 121 0.24 -19.68 -20.86
CA CYS A 121 0.89 -19.28 -19.62
C CYS A 121 1.62 -20.46 -18.95
N ASP A 122 2.69 -20.16 -18.22
CA ASP A 122 3.46 -21.15 -17.46
C ASP A 122 2.92 -21.25 -16.03
N PRO A 123 2.44 -22.44 -15.58
CA PRO A 123 1.93 -22.62 -14.22
C PRO A 123 3.03 -22.53 -13.15
N ASP A 124 4.30 -22.75 -13.48
CA ASP A 124 5.40 -22.72 -12.52
C ASP A 124 5.80 -21.29 -12.10
N GLU A 125 5.25 -20.29 -12.78
CA GLU A 125 5.50 -18.87 -12.46
C GLU A 125 4.62 -18.35 -11.31
N VAL A 126 3.55 -19.05 -10.93
CA VAL A 126 2.56 -18.58 -9.96
C VAL A 126 2.36 -19.57 -8.82
N ASP A 127 2.00 -19.07 -7.63
CA ASP A 127 1.76 -19.92 -6.47
C ASP A 127 0.35 -20.52 -6.47
N TYR A 128 -0.63 -19.76 -6.94
CA TYR A 128 -2.03 -20.15 -7.02
C TYR A 128 -2.57 -19.95 -8.43
N ALA A 129 -2.58 -21.02 -9.19
CA ALA A 129 -3.06 -21.04 -10.57
C ALA A 129 -4.57 -21.24 -10.64
N ILE A 130 -5.29 -20.36 -11.31
CA ILE A 130 -6.71 -20.49 -11.61
C ILE A 130 -6.86 -20.70 -13.11
N PRO A 131 -7.25 -21.90 -13.58
CA PRO A 131 -7.43 -22.14 -14.99
C PRO A 131 -8.62 -21.33 -15.51
N GLY A 132 -8.40 -20.55 -16.55
CA GLY A 132 -9.44 -19.68 -17.10
C GLY A 132 -8.96 -18.91 -18.31
N ASN A 133 -9.91 -18.36 -19.07
CA ASN A 133 -9.60 -17.52 -20.21
C ASN A 133 -9.35 -16.08 -19.74
N ASP A 134 -8.17 -15.54 -20.01
CA ASP A 134 -7.73 -14.20 -19.65
C ASP A 134 -8.17 -13.11 -20.66
N ASP A 135 -8.63 -13.51 -21.85
CA ASP A 135 -9.12 -12.59 -22.87
C ASP A 135 -10.64 -12.35 -22.78
N ALA A 136 -11.40 -13.25 -22.20
CA ALA A 136 -12.85 -13.16 -22.10
C ALA A 136 -13.29 -12.24 -20.96
N ILE A 137 -13.92 -11.11 -21.27
CA ILE A 137 -14.43 -10.11 -20.31
C ILE A 137 -15.27 -10.75 -19.20
N ARG A 138 -16.14 -11.70 -19.55
CA ARG A 138 -17.00 -12.40 -18.58
C ARG A 138 -16.21 -13.27 -17.61
N SER A 139 -15.18 -13.97 -18.09
CA SER A 139 -14.29 -14.79 -17.28
C SER A 139 -13.52 -13.92 -16.28
N VAL A 140 -12.85 -12.89 -16.78
CA VAL A 140 -12.09 -11.94 -15.96
C VAL A 140 -12.99 -11.27 -14.92
N SER A 141 -14.16 -10.80 -15.31
CA SER A 141 -15.11 -10.14 -14.40
C SER A 141 -15.59 -11.08 -13.29
N LEU A 142 -15.92 -12.34 -13.62
CA LEU A 142 -16.35 -13.32 -12.65
C LEU A 142 -15.24 -13.67 -11.65
N LEU A 143 -14.05 -14.00 -12.15
CA LEU A 143 -12.94 -14.41 -11.31
C LEU A 143 -12.44 -13.26 -10.42
N THR A 144 -12.32 -12.04 -10.98
CA THR A 144 -11.96 -10.86 -10.22
C THR A 144 -12.98 -10.55 -9.12
N ARG A 145 -14.28 -10.74 -9.39
CA ARG A 145 -15.31 -10.57 -8.38
C ARG A 145 -15.16 -11.56 -7.22
N ILE A 146 -14.93 -12.85 -7.52
CA ILE A 146 -14.74 -13.87 -6.49
C ILE A 146 -13.52 -13.55 -5.62
N ILE A 147 -12.40 -13.16 -6.22
CA ILE A 147 -11.19 -12.75 -5.48
C ILE A 147 -11.46 -11.51 -4.63
N ALA A 148 -12.17 -10.53 -5.17
CA ALA A 148 -12.53 -9.32 -4.42
C ALA A 148 -13.45 -9.64 -3.23
N ASP A 149 -14.43 -10.54 -3.40
CA ASP A 149 -15.30 -10.97 -2.31
C ASP A 149 -14.51 -11.71 -1.21
N ALA A 150 -13.61 -12.62 -1.59
CA ALA A 150 -12.70 -13.27 -0.63
C ALA A 150 -11.80 -12.30 0.12
N ALA A 151 -11.27 -11.27 -0.57
CA ALA A 151 -10.49 -10.22 0.06
C ALA A 151 -11.32 -9.39 1.05
N ALA A 152 -12.59 -9.07 0.71
CA ALA A 152 -13.51 -8.37 1.59
C ALA A 152 -13.82 -9.18 2.85
N GLU A 153 -14.10 -10.48 2.71
CA GLU A 153 -14.32 -11.40 3.84
C GLU A 153 -13.08 -11.45 4.76
N GLY A 154 -11.89 -11.57 4.19
CA GLY A 154 -10.63 -11.56 4.94
C GLY A 154 -10.40 -10.26 5.72
N LEU A 155 -10.77 -9.11 5.15
CA LEU A 155 -10.71 -7.81 5.84
C LEU A 155 -11.71 -7.74 7.00
N MET A 156 -12.94 -8.23 6.80
CA MET A 156 -13.96 -8.29 7.86
C MET A 156 -13.53 -9.21 9.00
N ALA A 157 -13.03 -10.40 8.69
CA ALA A 157 -12.50 -11.32 9.69
C ALA A 157 -11.36 -10.72 10.51
N ARG A 158 -10.45 -10.00 9.85
CA ARG A 158 -9.34 -9.31 10.52
C ARG A 158 -9.80 -8.15 11.40
N SER A 159 -10.84 -7.42 11.00
CA SER A 159 -11.42 -6.35 11.82
C SER A 159 -12.20 -6.91 13.03
N ALA A 160 -12.92 -8.01 12.83
CA ALA A 160 -13.62 -8.71 13.92
C ALA A 160 -12.64 -9.30 14.95
N GLY A 161 -11.51 -9.88 14.48
CA GLY A 161 -10.45 -10.36 15.37
C GLY A 161 -9.79 -9.27 16.23
N LYS A 162 -9.66 -8.06 15.67
CA LYS A 162 -9.12 -6.91 16.44
C LYS A 162 -10.09 -6.33 17.47
N SER A 163 -11.41 -6.47 17.25
CA SER A 163 -12.42 -6.05 18.23
C SER A 163 -12.62 -7.09 19.33
N GLY A 164 -12.07 -8.29 19.18
CA GLY A 164 -12.11 -9.36 20.17
C GLY A 164 -10.86 -9.45 21.07
N GLU A 165 -9.79 -8.76 20.73
CA GLU A 165 -8.72 -8.45 21.69
C GLU A 165 -9.24 -7.33 22.60
N GLN A 166 -9.91 -7.72 23.69
CA GLN A 166 -9.91 -6.91 24.89
C GLN A 166 -8.47 -6.51 25.16
N PRO A 167 -8.17 -5.23 25.48
CA PRO A 167 -6.86 -4.88 25.99
C PRO A 167 -6.61 -5.89 27.12
N ALA A 168 -5.53 -6.64 27.02
CA ALA A 168 -5.09 -7.51 28.09
C ALA A 168 -5.24 -6.68 29.36
N GLU A 169 -6.08 -7.14 30.31
CA GLU A 169 -6.15 -6.54 31.63
C GLU A 169 -4.71 -6.36 32.03
N ALA A 170 -4.31 -5.11 32.20
CA ALA A 170 -3.00 -4.81 32.74
C ALA A 170 -2.89 -5.67 33.99
N GLU A 171 -1.96 -6.60 34.00
CA GLU A 171 -1.69 -7.41 35.19
C GLU A 171 -1.66 -6.44 36.36
N PRO A 172 -2.39 -6.71 37.45
CA PRO A 172 -2.46 -5.77 38.55
C PRO A 172 -1.00 -5.48 38.97
N MET A 173 -0.66 -4.20 38.89
CA MET A 173 0.69 -3.76 39.28
C MET A 173 1.04 -4.36 40.61
N PRO A 174 2.19 -5.03 40.73
CA PRO A 174 2.60 -5.62 42.00
C PRO A 174 2.67 -4.53 43.07
N ASP A 175 2.28 -4.86 44.31
CA ASP A 175 2.12 -3.91 45.39
C ASP A 175 3.38 -3.06 45.67
N TRP A 176 4.58 -3.59 45.41
CA TRP A 176 5.84 -2.85 45.51
C TRP A 176 5.98 -1.71 44.46
N GLU A 177 5.38 -1.84 43.28
CA GLU A 177 5.44 -0.84 42.24
C GLU A 177 4.40 0.28 42.51
N ARG A 178 3.27 -0.07 43.11
CA ARG A 178 2.28 0.87 43.59
C ARG A 178 2.82 1.70 44.76
N GLU A 179 3.54 1.08 45.69
CA GLU A 179 4.21 1.76 46.81
C GLU A 179 5.29 2.76 46.32
N LEU A 180 6.01 2.44 45.24
CA LEU A 180 6.98 3.34 44.59
C LEU A 180 6.31 4.56 43.92
N LEU A 181 5.11 4.42 43.40
CA LEU A 181 4.35 5.52 42.77
C LEU A 181 3.59 6.37 43.80
N GLU A 182 3.17 5.81 44.93
CA GLU A 182 2.50 6.52 46.02
C GLU A 182 3.48 7.14 47.04
N GLY A 183 4.74 6.66 47.07
CA GLY A 183 5.80 7.18 47.94
C GLY A 183 6.70 8.15 47.21
N ASP A 184 6.34 9.40 47.17
CA ASP A 184 7.24 10.52 47.42
C ASP A 184 7.01 11.75 46.56
N GLY A 185 6.15 12.60 47.06
CA GLY A 185 6.49 14.01 47.00
C GLY A 185 7.63 14.31 47.97
N ALA A 186 8.74 14.79 47.44
CA ALA A 186 9.86 15.40 48.13
C ALA A 186 10.91 14.46 48.74
N LYS A 187 11.94 14.13 47.92
CA LYS A 187 13.35 14.26 48.38
C LYS A 187 14.27 14.46 47.17
N THR A 188 14.71 15.67 47.03
CA THR A 188 15.82 16.16 46.24
C THR A 188 17.04 15.26 46.42
N CYS A 189 17.42 14.53 45.36
CA CYS A 189 18.71 13.84 45.33
C CYS A 189 19.79 14.84 44.88
N LEU A 190 20.24 15.66 45.83
CA LEU A 190 21.53 16.31 45.77
C LEU A 190 22.55 15.29 46.30
N LEU A 191 23.27 14.63 45.43
CA LEU A 191 24.58 14.02 45.71
C LEU A 191 25.04 13.19 44.50
N TYR A 192 25.68 13.84 43.56
CA TYR A 192 26.82 13.28 42.85
C TYR A 192 27.48 14.39 42.01
N THR A 193 28.22 15.27 42.67
CA THR A 193 29.31 16.00 42.04
C THR A 193 30.50 15.93 43.01
N SER A 194 31.26 14.88 42.92
CA SER A 194 32.64 14.91 43.37
C SER A 194 33.54 14.93 42.14
N PRO A 195 34.44 15.93 42.03
CA PRO A 195 35.39 15.99 40.94
C PRO A 195 36.43 14.88 41.06
N SER A 196 36.73 14.27 39.94
CA SER A 196 37.81 13.30 39.77
C SER A 196 39.19 13.97 40.04
N PRO A 197 40.09 13.31 40.82
CA PRO A 197 41.43 13.83 41.03
C PRO A 197 42.35 13.34 39.90
N ARG A 198 42.37 14.09 38.80
CA ARG A 198 43.43 14.03 37.80
C ARG A 198 43.50 15.38 37.13
N ASP A 199 44.15 16.31 37.76
CA ASP A 199 44.87 17.43 37.16
C ASP A 199 45.69 18.08 38.27
N VAL A 200 46.87 17.48 38.47
CA VAL A 200 48.10 18.10 38.99
C VAL A 200 49.23 17.56 38.17
#